data_cb0aa39494ce5de383ea1a7efeb064e5
#
_entry.id   cb0aa39494ce5de383ea1a7efeb064e5
#
_cell.length_a   1.000
_cell.length_b   1.000
_cell.length_c   1.000
_cell.angle_alpha   90.00
_cell.angle_beta   90.00
_cell.angle_gamma   90.00
#
_symmetry.space_group_name_H-M   'P 1'
#
loop_
_entity.id
_entity.type
_entity.pdbx_description
1 polymer ?
#
loop_
_entity_poly.entity_id
_entity_poly.type
_entity_poly.pdbx_seq_one_letter_code
_entity_poly.pdbx_strand_id
1 'polypeptide(L)'
;MAVINFDVKNISLFADGKSFGAHGQFNQIDGVVEFAVDPNNEVNKSIVDLKLAPTDENGLVHFKSKVSLITPSDTSKGNARLMVDIVNRGRPLIHGNFNRMDLFDSIEGDGFLFNHGYSVISLGWQWDVIEDNVLYGLEAPFAKIDETGFRGETVIEIRTNYVQKTHLLANRIHTPNTPMDINDPNARLTVRDWEDGPESNVPRSEWSFANETDSGVEPSDEYVYMESGFQPGKIYYLSYTP
;
A
#
# COMPACT_ATOMS: atom_id res chain seq x y z
N MET A 1 -1.56 6.19 21.48
CA MET A 1 -0.53 5.90 20.45
C MET A 1 0.67 6.78 20.74
N ALA A 2 1.84 6.20 20.84
CA ALA A 2 3.09 6.93 21.00
C ALA A 2 4.13 6.42 20.00
N VAL A 3 4.93 7.34 19.45
CA VAL A 3 6.20 7.01 18.80
C VAL A 3 7.15 6.62 19.93
N ILE A 4 7.73 5.42 19.84
CA ILE A 4 8.66 4.92 20.87
C ILE A 4 10.11 4.88 20.35
N ASN A 5 10.29 4.84 19.04
CA ASN A 5 11.61 4.84 18.41
C ASN A 5 11.57 5.44 17.01
N PHE A 6 12.68 6.06 16.59
CA PHE A 6 12.94 6.44 15.20
C PHE A 6 14.34 5.93 14.84
N ASP A 7 14.36 4.80 14.16
CA ASP A 7 15.58 4.15 13.68
C ASP A 7 16.00 4.77 12.35
N VAL A 8 16.92 5.73 12.41
CA VAL A 8 17.47 6.41 11.25
C VAL A 8 18.43 5.46 10.51
N LYS A 9 18.13 5.17 9.26
CA LYS A 9 18.91 4.27 8.40
C LYS A 9 19.90 5.01 7.51
N ASN A 10 19.51 6.21 7.04
CA ASN A 10 20.34 7.01 6.16
C ASN A 10 20.09 8.50 6.37
N ILE A 11 21.13 9.30 6.22
CA ILE A 11 21.04 10.77 6.12
C ILE A 11 21.88 11.18 4.93
N SER A 12 21.27 11.85 3.96
CA SER A 12 21.95 12.36 2.76
C SER A 12 21.50 13.79 2.46
N LEU A 13 22.27 14.48 1.64
CA LEU A 13 21.81 15.75 1.10
C LEU A 13 20.72 15.49 0.06
N PHE A 14 19.58 16.15 0.23
CA PHE A 14 18.49 16.08 -0.72
C PHE A 14 18.84 16.84 -2.01
N ALA A 15 18.39 16.33 -3.17
CA ALA A 15 18.59 16.92 -4.49
C ALA A 15 20.06 17.29 -4.75
N ASP A 16 20.99 16.35 -4.47
CA ASP A 16 22.44 16.50 -4.64
C ASP A 16 23.03 17.77 -4.00
N GLY A 17 22.39 18.23 -2.90
CA GLY A 17 22.86 19.42 -2.19
C GLY A 17 22.44 20.74 -2.82
N LYS A 18 21.45 20.75 -3.70
CA LYS A 18 20.83 21.95 -4.24
C LYS A 18 20.33 22.86 -3.12
N SER A 19 20.55 24.18 -3.28
CA SER A 19 20.02 25.18 -2.35
C SER A 19 18.68 25.72 -2.82
N PHE A 20 17.76 25.89 -1.87
CA PHE A 20 16.39 26.36 -2.11
C PHE A 20 16.22 27.77 -1.50
N GLY A 21 16.47 28.79 -2.30
CA GLY A 21 16.32 30.18 -1.91
C GLY A 21 17.07 30.53 -0.62
N ALA A 22 16.42 31.25 0.28
CA ALA A 22 16.97 31.64 1.58
C ALA A 22 17.07 30.48 2.59
N HIS A 23 16.43 29.35 2.30
CA HIS A 23 16.34 28.20 3.19
C HIS A 23 17.55 27.24 3.06
N GLY A 24 18.40 27.45 2.03
CA GLY A 24 19.63 26.69 1.83
C GLY A 24 19.40 25.24 1.42
N GLN A 25 20.33 24.37 1.81
CA GLN A 25 20.27 22.94 1.51
C GLN A 25 19.31 22.21 2.46
N PHE A 26 18.86 21.05 2.02
CA PHE A 26 18.01 20.15 2.79
C PHE A 26 18.68 18.79 2.98
N ASN A 27 18.40 18.15 4.11
CA ASN A 27 18.73 16.76 4.36
C ASN A 27 17.52 15.89 4.09
N GLN A 28 17.74 14.72 3.53
CA GLN A 28 16.80 13.60 3.50
C GLN A 28 17.21 12.60 4.56
N ILE A 29 16.29 12.24 5.44
CA ILE A 29 16.48 11.32 6.56
C ILE A 29 15.53 10.16 6.35
N ASP A 30 16.06 9.01 5.95
CA ASP A 30 15.29 7.80 5.72
C ASP A 30 15.40 6.86 6.92
N GLY A 31 14.30 6.24 7.31
CA GLY A 31 14.30 5.38 8.46
C GLY A 31 12.99 4.66 8.69
N VAL A 32 12.88 4.10 9.89
CA VAL A 32 11.69 3.38 10.38
C VAL A 32 11.25 3.99 11.70
N VAL A 33 10.00 4.40 11.75
CA VAL A 33 9.36 4.84 13.01
C VAL A 33 8.62 3.66 13.61
N GLU A 34 8.83 3.43 14.91
CA GLU A 34 8.17 2.41 15.69
C GLU A 34 7.15 3.03 16.63
N PHE A 35 5.98 2.42 16.70
CA PHE A 35 4.85 2.87 17.49
C PHE A 35 4.44 1.79 18.48
N ALA A 36 3.89 2.24 19.63
CA ALA A 36 3.23 1.37 20.60
C ALA A 36 1.83 1.90 20.92
N VAL A 37 0.86 0.98 21.00
CA VAL A 37 -0.56 1.30 21.20
C VAL A 37 -1.13 0.39 22.28
N ASP A 38 -1.78 1.01 23.27
CA ASP A 38 -2.55 0.27 24.28
C ASP A 38 -3.92 -0.13 23.71
N PRO A 39 -4.18 -1.45 23.51
CA PRO A 39 -5.45 -1.94 22.96
C PRO A 39 -6.64 -1.73 23.92
N ASN A 40 -6.41 -1.42 25.19
CA ASN A 40 -7.44 -1.19 26.19
C ASN A 40 -7.79 0.31 26.38
N ASN A 41 -7.01 1.20 25.77
CA ASN A 41 -7.29 2.63 25.88
C ASN A 41 -8.56 2.97 25.06
N GLU A 42 -9.47 3.72 25.68
CA GLU A 42 -10.75 4.13 25.09
C GLU A 42 -10.63 4.84 23.73
N VAL A 43 -9.57 5.64 23.53
CA VAL A 43 -9.33 6.36 22.27
C VAL A 43 -8.97 5.42 21.11
N ASN A 44 -8.59 4.20 21.40
CA ASN A 44 -8.20 3.18 20.42
C ASN A 44 -9.33 2.18 20.09
N LYS A 45 -10.51 2.34 20.68
CA LYS A 45 -11.66 1.45 20.48
C LYS A 45 -12.11 1.30 19.02
N SER A 46 -11.88 2.35 18.22
CA SER A 46 -12.25 2.34 16.79
C SER A 46 -11.27 1.57 15.89
N ILE A 47 -10.12 1.16 16.44
CA ILE A 47 -9.15 0.36 15.67
C ILE A 47 -9.64 -1.09 15.69
N VAL A 48 -10.07 -1.55 14.52
CA VAL A 48 -10.61 -2.90 14.34
C VAL A 48 -9.54 -3.93 14.71
N ASP A 49 -9.95 -4.97 15.42
CA ASP A 49 -9.14 -6.12 15.82
C ASP A 49 -7.85 -5.83 16.61
N LEU A 50 -7.65 -4.59 17.06
CA LEU A 50 -6.47 -4.22 17.84
C LEU A 50 -6.25 -5.11 19.07
N LYS A 51 -7.35 -5.53 19.73
CA LYS A 51 -7.29 -6.41 20.91
C LYS A 51 -6.89 -7.85 20.58
N LEU A 52 -6.95 -8.24 19.32
CA LEU A 52 -6.54 -9.55 18.85
C LEU A 52 -5.06 -9.56 18.42
N ALA A 53 -4.44 -8.39 18.32
CA ALA A 53 -3.03 -8.29 17.96
C ALA A 53 -2.12 -8.78 19.11
N PRO A 54 -0.92 -9.31 18.80
CA PRO A 54 0.08 -9.63 19.80
C PRO A 54 0.48 -8.40 20.61
N THR A 55 0.63 -8.58 21.92
CA THR A 55 1.12 -7.53 22.83
C THR A 55 2.48 -7.89 23.40
N ASP A 56 3.26 -6.88 23.76
CA ASP A 56 4.48 -7.02 24.54
C ASP A 56 4.18 -7.32 26.03
N GLU A 57 5.23 -7.39 26.85
CA GLU A 57 5.12 -7.64 28.31
C GLU A 57 4.35 -6.52 29.05
N ASN A 58 4.24 -5.33 28.48
CA ASN A 58 3.49 -4.20 29.01
C ASN A 58 2.05 -4.13 28.48
N GLY A 59 1.66 -5.10 27.67
CA GLY A 59 0.33 -5.14 27.05
C GLY A 59 0.15 -4.19 25.87
N LEU A 60 1.22 -3.71 25.25
CA LEU A 60 1.18 -2.79 24.11
C LEU A 60 1.33 -3.55 22.77
N VAL A 61 0.58 -3.12 21.78
CA VAL A 61 0.69 -3.57 20.39
C VAL A 61 1.69 -2.70 19.65
N HIS A 62 2.67 -3.32 18.99
CA HIS A 62 3.72 -2.64 18.24
C HIS A 62 3.49 -2.73 16.73
N PHE A 63 3.85 -1.67 16.03
CA PHE A 63 3.90 -1.64 14.57
C PHE A 63 4.95 -0.62 14.11
N LYS A 64 5.36 -0.73 12.83
CA LYS A 64 6.43 0.09 12.26
C LYS A 64 6.01 0.69 10.93
N SER A 65 6.54 1.86 10.62
CA SER A 65 6.34 2.52 9.34
C SER A 65 7.66 2.97 8.74
N LYS A 66 7.88 2.67 7.46
CA LYS A 66 8.94 3.32 6.69
C LYS A 66 8.61 4.82 6.54
N VAL A 67 9.62 5.66 6.72
CA VAL A 67 9.48 7.11 6.61
C VAL A 67 10.66 7.73 5.89
N SER A 68 10.39 8.85 5.23
CA SER A 68 11.42 9.78 4.74
C SER A 68 11.06 11.18 5.16
N LEU A 69 11.98 11.84 5.85
CA LEU A 69 11.85 13.23 6.28
C LEU A 69 12.84 14.09 5.49
N ILE A 70 12.34 15.05 4.72
CA ILE A 70 13.14 16.08 4.06
C ILE A 70 12.99 17.36 4.86
N THR A 71 14.11 17.90 5.36
CA THR A 71 14.11 19.07 6.25
C THR A 71 15.31 19.96 5.98
N PRO A 72 15.24 21.30 6.19
CA PRO A 72 16.40 22.16 6.06
C PRO A 72 17.61 21.63 6.85
N SER A 73 18.79 21.60 6.23
CA SER A 73 20.03 21.16 6.91
C SER A 73 20.36 22.08 8.09
N ASP A 74 20.05 23.35 7.98
CA ASP A 74 20.01 24.32 9.07
C ASP A 74 18.53 24.53 9.44
N THR A 75 18.07 23.88 10.51
CA THR A 75 16.67 23.92 10.95
C THR A 75 16.17 25.33 11.27
N SER A 76 17.07 26.28 11.61
CA SER A 76 16.71 27.67 11.87
C SER A 76 16.24 28.41 10.61
N LYS A 77 16.58 27.89 9.43
CA LYS A 77 16.16 28.41 8.12
C LYS A 77 14.82 27.87 7.63
N GLY A 78 14.24 26.92 8.32
CA GLY A 78 12.91 26.39 8.01
C GLY A 78 11.81 27.38 8.41
N ASN A 79 10.60 27.17 7.86
CA ASN A 79 9.41 27.94 8.22
C ASN A 79 8.66 27.37 9.44
N ALA A 80 9.24 26.39 10.14
CA ALA A 80 8.67 25.66 11.27
C ALA A 80 7.35 24.93 10.95
N ARG A 81 7.13 24.57 9.70
CA ARG A 81 5.94 23.82 9.25
C ARG A 81 6.34 22.48 8.65
N LEU A 82 5.59 21.45 9.01
CA LEU A 82 5.73 20.10 8.49
C LEU A 82 4.54 19.78 7.59
N MET A 83 4.82 19.39 6.34
CA MET A 83 3.86 18.78 5.45
C MET A 83 3.93 17.26 5.65
N VAL A 84 2.78 16.66 5.96
CA VAL A 84 2.67 15.21 6.14
C VAL A 84 2.05 14.61 4.90
N ASP A 85 2.78 13.70 4.25
CA ASP A 85 2.35 12.95 3.10
C ASP A 85 1.96 11.54 3.53
N ILE A 86 0.66 11.26 3.58
CA ILE A 86 0.12 9.92 3.75
C ILE A 86 0.17 9.26 2.37
N VAL A 87 1.22 8.52 2.13
CA VAL A 87 1.55 8.01 0.80
C VAL A 87 0.44 7.14 0.19
N ASN A 88 0.27 7.18 -1.12
CA ASN A 88 -0.71 6.36 -1.81
C ASN A 88 -0.09 5.04 -2.26
N ARG A 89 -0.49 3.93 -1.65
CA ARG A 89 0.07 2.61 -1.96
C ARG A 89 1.60 2.60 -1.94
N GLY A 90 2.17 3.19 -0.89
CA GLY A 90 3.61 3.29 -0.70
C GLY A 90 4.30 4.40 -1.48
N ARG A 91 3.63 5.11 -2.36
CA ARG A 91 4.22 6.15 -3.22
C ARG A 91 3.92 7.55 -2.69
N PRO A 92 4.95 8.38 -2.44
CA PRO A 92 4.75 9.80 -2.11
C PRO A 92 4.00 10.53 -3.22
N LEU A 93 3.00 11.31 -2.85
CA LEU A 93 2.24 12.14 -3.79
C LEU A 93 2.58 13.62 -3.69
N ILE A 94 3.16 14.03 -2.57
CA ILE A 94 3.38 15.44 -2.24
C ILE A 94 4.30 16.13 -3.25
N HIS A 95 5.31 15.43 -3.77
CA HIS A 95 6.25 15.99 -4.73
C HIS A 95 5.60 16.24 -6.10
N GLY A 96 4.73 15.35 -6.56
CA GLY A 96 3.95 15.58 -7.79
C GLY A 96 2.93 16.71 -7.61
N ASN A 97 2.20 16.70 -6.49
CA ASN A 97 1.10 17.62 -6.27
C ASN A 97 1.54 19.06 -5.97
N PHE A 98 2.67 19.25 -5.29
CA PHE A 98 3.13 20.57 -4.83
C PHE A 98 4.41 21.07 -5.51
N ASN A 99 5.33 20.16 -5.88
CA ASN A 99 6.59 20.52 -6.52
C ASN A 99 6.58 20.20 -8.03
N ARG A 100 5.46 19.78 -8.60
CA ARG A 100 5.31 19.47 -10.02
C ARG A 100 6.38 18.49 -10.52
N MET A 101 6.71 17.49 -9.73
CA MET A 101 7.75 16.48 -10.05
C MET A 101 7.49 15.79 -11.41
N ASP A 102 6.23 15.65 -11.81
CA ASP A 102 5.78 15.08 -13.08
C ASP A 102 6.24 15.87 -14.32
N LEU A 103 6.64 17.14 -14.14
CA LEU A 103 7.17 18.00 -15.22
C LEU A 103 8.70 18.12 -15.20
N PHE A 104 9.35 17.46 -14.24
CA PHE A 104 10.81 17.52 -14.05
C PHE A 104 11.34 16.11 -13.82
N ASP A 105 12.53 15.80 -14.34
CA ASP A 105 13.20 14.51 -14.09
C ASP A 105 13.90 14.47 -12.72
N SER A 106 13.26 15.06 -11.70
CA SER A 106 13.82 15.11 -10.36
C SER A 106 12.73 15.19 -9.29
N ILE A 107 12.98 14.59 -8.13
CA ILE A 107 12.01 14.53 -7.03
C ILE A 107 11.70 15.91 -6.43
N GLU A 108 12.62 16.85 -6.48
CA GLU A 108 12.40 18.21 -6.01
C GLU A 108 11.50 19.02 -6.95
N GLY A 109 11.38 18.64 -8.22
CA GLY A 109 10.59 19.34 -9.23
C GLY A 109 10.98 20.83 -9.34
N ASP A 110 9.98 21.72 -9.27
CA ASP A 110 10.21 23.18 -9.23
C ASP A 110 10.66 23.69 -7.83
N GLY A 111 10.67 22.81 -6.84
CA GLY A 111 11.12 23.11 -5.48
C GLY A 111 10.18 24.00 -4.67
N PHE A 112 8.92 24.13 -5.04
CA PHE A 112 7.96 25.03 -4.39
C PHE A 112 7.97 24.90 -2.86
N LEU A 113 7.79 23.70 -2.31
CA LEU A 113 7.77 23.49 -0.85
C LEU A 113 9.08 23.87 -0.19
N PHE A 114 10.21 23.52 -0.81
CA PHE A 114 11.55 23.75 -0.26
C PHE A 114 11.95 25.23 -0.35
N ASN A 115 11.59 25.91 -1.44
CA ASN A 115 11.77 27.36 -1.58
C ASN A 115 10.93 28.18 -0.59
N HIS A 116 9.91 27.55 0.05
CA HIS A 116 9.11 28.13 1.12
C HIS A 116 9.48 27.58 2.51
N GLY A 117 10.56 26.81 2.62
CA GLY A 117 11.13 26.33 3.88
C GLY A 117 10.34 25.26 4.61
N TYR A 118 9.44 24.53 3.93
CA TYR A 118 8.71 23.42 4.53
C TYR A 118 9.60 22.22 4.76
N SER A 119 9.43 21.57 5.91
CA SER A 119 9.84 20.18 6.06
C SER A 119 8.72 19.27 5.52
N VAL A 120 9.10 18.15 4.92
CA VAL A 120 8.17 17.18 4.32
C VAL A 120 8.45 15.81 4.90
N ILE A 121 7.44 15.13 5.43
CA ILE A 121 7.55 13.73 5.85
C ILE A 121 6.58 12.87 5.05
N SER A 122 7.10 11.86 4.35
CA SER A 122 6.32 10.80 3.72
C SER A 122 6.38 9.57 4.61
N LEU A 123 5.20 8.98 4.93
CA LEU A 123 5.11 7.82 5.81
C LEU A 123 4.19 6.75 5.27
N GLY A 124 4.58 5.48 5.46
CA GLY A 124 3.79 4.31 5.12
C GLY A 124 2.63 4.12 6.10
N TRP A 125 1.46 3.73 5.56
CA TRP A 125 0.27 3.47 6.37
C TRP A 125 -0.48 2.20 5.95
N GLN A 126 -0.10 1.60 4.81
CA GLN A 126 -0.71 0.38 4.29
C GLN A 126 0.25 -0.80 4.46
N TRP A 127 -0.27 -1.91 4.93
CA TRP A 127 0.50 -3.13 5.20
C TRP A 127 0.75 -3.98 3.95
N ASP A 128 -0.11 -3.85 2.94
CA ASP A 128 -0.09 -4.62 1.69
C ASP A 128 0.81 -4.01 0.60
N VAL A 129 1.70 -3.11 0.99
CA VAL A 129 2.70 -2.53 0.09
C VAL A 129 3.83 -3.53 -0.10
N ILE A 130 4.18 -3.82 -1.36
CA ILE A 130 5.32 -4.69 -1.70
C ILE A 130 6.59 -4.15 -1.04
N GLU A 131 7.40 -5.04 -0.47
CA GLU A 131 8.67 -4.67 0.10
C GLU A 131 9.64 -4.23 -1.00
N ASP A 132 9.89 -2.93 -1.07
CA ASP A 132 10.74 -2.26 -2.03
C ASP A 132 11.51 -1.14 -1.33
N ASN A 133 12.67 -0.78 -1.88
CA ASN A 133 13.50 0.30 -1.34
C ASN A 133 12.88 1.69 -1.55
N VAL A 134 11.98 1.84 -2.53
CA VAL A 134 11.36 3.13 -2.89
C VAL A 134 9.92 3.29 -2.39
N LEU A 135 9.31 2.23 -1.87
CA LEU A 135 7.94 2.25 -1.37
C LEU A 135 7.89 2.32 0.16
N TYR A 136 6.94 3.09 0.67
CA TYR A 136 6.72 3.29 2.11
C TYR A 136 5.54 2.45 2.57
N GLY A 137 5.82 1.32 3.21
CA GLY A 137 4.84 0.41 3.78
C GLY A 137 4.74 0.53 5.29
N LEU A 138 3.69 -0.09 5.84
CA LEU A 138 3.46 -0.29 7.26
C LEU A 138 3.67 -1.77 7.59
N GLU A 139 4.52 -2.06 8.54
CA GLU A 139 4.64 -3.39 9.15
C GLU A 139 3.63 -3.46 10.31
N ALA A 140 2.46 -4.05 10.04
CA ALA A 140 1.40 -4.22 11.02
C ALA A 140 1.42 -5.63 11.61
N PRO A 141 1.06 -5.81 12.90
CA PRO A 141 0.92 -7.14 13.48
C PRO A 141 -0.34 -7.84 12.93
N PHE A 142 -0.28 -9.15 12.82
CA PHE A 142 -1.45 -9.96 12.49
C PHE A 142 -2.28 -10.22 13.74
N ALA A 143 -3.60 -10.13 13.61
CA ALA A 143 -4.52 -10.54 14.65
C ALA A 143 -4.35 -12.03 14.97
N LYS A 144 -4.26 -12.37 16.26
CA LYS A 144 -4.31 -13.77 16.72
C LYS A 144 -5.76 -14.19 16.77
N ILE A 145 -6.09 -15.14 15.94
CA ILE A 145 -7.41 -15.75 15.88
C ILE A 145 -7.25 -17.16 16.43
N ASP A 146 -8.31 -17.73 16.96
CA ASP A 146 -8.29 -19.08 17.55
C ASP A 146 -7.87 -20.15 16.52
N GLU A 147 -7.75 -21.40 16.97
CA GLU A 147 -7.31 -22.52 16.14
C GLU A 147 -8.20 -22.78 14.90
N THR A 148 -9.40 -22.21 14.88
CA THR A 148 -10.33 -22.31 13.74
C THR A 148 -10.03 -21.32 12.63
N GLY A 149 -9.20 -20.31 12.90
CA GLY A 149 -8.84 -19.24 11.98
C GLY A 149 -10.03 -18.30 11.68
N PHE A 150 -9.70 -17.06 11.32
CA PHE A 150 -10.69 -16.16 10.74
C PHE A 150 -10.86 -16.53 9.27
N ARG A 151 -12.08 -16.79 8.84
CA ARG A 151 -12.42 -16.99 7.45
C ARG A 151 -13.33 -15.86 7.02
N GLY A 152 -12.81 -14.99 6.18
CA GLY A 152 -13.57 -13.94 5.53
C GLY A 152 -13.59 -14.17 4.02
N GLU A 153 -14.54 -13.58 3.35
CA GLU A 153 -14.58 -13.52 1.90
C GLU A 153 -13.83 -12.25 1.45
N THR A 154 -12.97 -12.37 0.45
CA THR A 154 -12.41 -11.21 -0.26
C THR A 154 -13.03 -11.08 -1.63
N VAL A 155 -13.03 -9.87 -2.18
CA VAL A 155 -13.53 -9.59 -3.52
C VAL A 155 -12.46 -8.82 -4.29
N ILE A 156 -12.07 -9.37 -5.44
CA ILE A 156 -11.19 -8.70 -6.39
C ILE A 156 -12.04 -8.16 -7.55
N GLU A 157 -11.96 -6.84 -7.76
CA GLU A 157 -12.55 -6.21 -8.93
C GLU A 157 -11.56 -6.23 -10.09
N ILE A 158 -12.00 -6.74 -11.24
CA ILE A 158 -11.19 -6.82 -12.46
C ILE A 158 -11.80 -5.92 -13.53
N ARG A 159 -11.06 -4.88 -13.93
CA ARG A 159 -11.39 -4.02 -15.08
C ARG A 159 -10.18 -3.93 -16.00
N THR A 160 -10.37 -4.24 -17.25
CA THR A 160 -9.28 -4.27 -18.23
C THR A 160 -9.51 -3.28 -19.35
N ASN A 161 -8.44 -2.75 -19.94
CA ASN A 161 -8.48 -1.88 -21.11
C ASN A 161 -8.34 -2.64 -22.44
N TYR A 162 -7.97 -3.91 -22.35
CA TYR A 162 -7.82 -4.85 -23.48
C TYR A 162 -8.19 -6.24 -23.02
N VAL A 163 -8.44 -7.15 -23.95
CA VAL A 163 -8.71 -8.55 -23.60
C VAL A 163 -7.45 -9.16 -23.00
N GLN A 164 -7.56 -9.67 -21.78
CA GLN A 164 -6.49 -10.43 -21.13
C GLN A 164 -7.05 -11.69 -20.50
N LYS A 165 -6.33 -12.80 -20.63
CA LYS A 165 -6.77 -14.10 -20.11
C LYS A 165 -6.43 -14.28 -18.63
N THR A 166 -5.37 -13.63 -18.16
CA THR A 166 -4.85 -13.78 -16.81
C THR A 166 -4.90 -12.45 -16.07
N HIS A 167 -5.30 -12.46 -14.79
CA HIS A 167 -5.29 -11.29 -13.93
C HIS A 167 -4.71 -11.62 -12.56
N LEU A 168 -3.83 -10.75 -12.04
CA LEU A 168 -3.25 -10.89 -10.71
C LEU A 168 -4.34 -10.70 -9.64
N LEU A 169 -4.33 -11.51 -8.58
CA LEU A 169 -5.26 -11.42 -7.45
C LEU A 169 -4.90 -10.25 -6.51
N ALA A 170 -4.57 -9.13 -7.10
CA ALA A 170 -4.22 -7.90 -6.41
C ALA A 170 -4.69 -6.69 -7.20
N ASN A 171 -4.80 -5.55 -6.52
CA ASN A 171 -4.99 -4.28 -7.19
C ASN A 171 -3.64 -3.78 -7.71
N ARG A 172 -3.42 -3.79 -9.02
CA ARG A 172 -2.18 -3.38 -9.69
C ARG A 172 -0.99 -4.27 -9.28
N ILE A 173 0.09 -3.66 -8.74
CA ILE A 173 1.35 -4.32 -8.38
C ILE A 173 1.45 -4.59 -6.87
N HIS A 174 0.32 -4.78 -6.18
CA HIS A 174 0.33 -5.06 -4.75
C HIS A 174 0.47 -6.56 -4.47
N THR A 175 0.67 -6.91 -3.21
CA THR A 175 0.72 -8.30 -2.75
C THR A 175 -0.60 -8.99 -3.07
N PRO A 176 -0.59 -10.13 -3.76
CA PRO A 176 -1.79 -10.89 -4.05
C PRO A 176 -2.48 -11.38 -2.77
N ASN A 177 -3.81 -11.35 -2.78
CA ASN A 177 -4.61 -12.06 -1.80
C ASN A 177 -4.77 -13.50 -2.28
N THR A 178 -3.90 -14.39 -1.81
CA THR A 178 -3.90 -15.80 -2.27
C THR A 178 -5.11 -16.55 -1.73
N PRO A 179 -5.83 -17.35 -2.55
CA PRO A 179 -6.90 -18.19 -2.07
C PRO A 179 -6.37 -19.31 -1.16
N MET A 180 -7.11 -19.62 -0.10
CA MET A 180 -6.78 -20.75 0.77
C MET A 180 -6.79 -22.09 0.01
N ASP A 181 -7.68 -22.23 -0.95
CA ASP A 181 -7.79 -23.39 -1.85
C ASP A 181 -8.11 -22.93 -3.28
N ILE A 182 -7.20 -23.15 -4.20
CA ILE A 182 -7.40 -22.85 -5.64
C ILE A 182 -8.56 -23.64 -6.25
N ASN A 183 -9.01 -24.70 -5.61
CA ASN A 183 -10.13 -25.56 -6.04
C ASN A 183 -11.43 -25.26 -5.25
N ASP A 184 -11.47 -24.21 -4.43
CA ASP A 184 -12.66 -23.84 -3.63
C ASP A 184 -13.90 -23.79 -4.54
N PRO A 185 -14.90 -24.68 -4.31
CA PRO A 185 -16.13 -24.71 -5.09
C PRO A 185 -17.04 -23.49 -4.81
N ASN A 186 -16.80 -22.77 -3.71
CA ASN A 186 -17.58 -21.59 -3.33
C ASN A 186 -17.02 -20.31 -3.95
N ALA A 187 -15.80 -20.34 -4.51
CA ALA A 187 -15.25 -19.20 -5.22
C ALA A 187 -16.13 -18.85 -6.44
N ARG A 188 -16.45 -17.59 -6.58
CA ARG A 188 -17.43 -17.12 -7.56
C ARG A 188 -16.87 -15.96 -8.39
N LEU A 189 -17.02 -16.04 -9.70
CA LEU A 189 -16.74 -14.96 -10.64
C LEU A 189 -18.07 -14.45 -11.22
N THR A 190 -18.27 -13.15 -11.16
CA THR A 190 -19.45 -12.49 -11.76
C THR A 190 -19.01 -11.39 -12.70
N VAL A 191 -19.91 -10.96 -13.60
CA VAL A 191 -19.66 -9.91 -14.58
C VAL A 191 -20.83 -8.97 -14.68
N ARG A 192 -20.55 -7.67 -14.88
CA ARG A 192 -21.51 -6.59 -15.11
C ARG A 192 -21.06 -5.72 -16.28
N ASP A 193 -22.01 -5.02 -16.90
CA ASP A 193 -21.72 -4.03 -17.94
C ASP A 193 -21.40 -2.64 -17.38
N TRP A 194 -21.93 -2.31 -16.19
CA TRP A 194 -21.70 -1.06 -15.46
C TRP A 194 -21.85 -1.29 -13.95
N GLU A 195 -21.40 -0.35 -13.15
CA GLU A 195 -21.21 -0.50 -11.70
C GLU A 195 -22.47 -0.96 -10.95
N ASP A 196 -23.63 -0.37 -11.27
CA ASP A 196 -24.93 -0.74 -10.69
C ASP A 196 -25.75 -1.66 -11.61
N GLY A 197 -25.12 -2.26 -12.61
CA GLY A 197 -25.77 -3.14 -13.57
C GLY A 197 -26.11 -4.51 -13.01
N PRO A 198 -26.99 -5.25 -13.69
CA PRO A 198 -27.33 -6.61 -13.29
C PRO A 198 -26.08 -7.50 -13.34
N GLU A 199 -25.95 -8.32 -12.32
CA GLU A 199 -24.85 -9.26 -12.17
C GLU A 199 -25.17 -10.59 -12.85
N SER A 200 -24.24 -11.12 -13.63
CA SER A 200 -24.32 -12.43 -14.25
C SER A 200 -23.19 -13.31 -13.74
N ASN A 201 -23.49 -14.54 -13.40
CA ASN A 201 -22.48 -15.50 -12.95
C ASN A 201 -21.69 -16.05 -14.14
N VAL A 202 -20.36 -16.10 -14.03
CA VAL A 202 -19.47 -16.80 -14.97
C VAL A 202 -19.32 -18.24 -14.46
N PRO A 203 -19.68 -19.27 -15.25
CA PRO A 203 -19.57 -20.66 -14.83
C PRO A 203 -18.17 -21.04 -14.36
N ARG A 204 -18.07 -21.80 -13.26
CA ARG A 204 -16.76 -22.22 -12.70
C ARG A 204 -15.89 -22.99 -13.72
N SER A 205 -16.51 -23.62 -14.70
CA SER A 205 -15.80 -24.33 -15.79
C SER A 205 -15.12 -23.41 -16.80
N GLU A 206 -15.41 -22.10 -16.78
CA GLU A 206 -14.85 -21.13 -17.74
C GLU A 206 -13.66 -20.37 -17.18
N TRP A 207 -13.37 -20.51 -15.90
CA TRP A 207 -12.26 -19.83 -15.24
C TRP A 207 -11.61 -20.70 -14.16
N SER A 208 -10.38 -20.39 -13.78
CA SER A 208 -9.63 -21.10 -12.74
C SER A 208 -8.63 -20.17 -12.04
N PHE A 209 -8.19 -20.55 -10.84
CA PHE A 209 -6.99 -19.97 -10.25
C PHE A 209 -5.77 -20.54 -10.96
N ALA A 210 -5.26 -19.81 -11.94
CA ALA A 210 -4.17 -20.22 -12.83
C ALA A 210 -3.51 -19.00 -13.48
N ASN A 211 -2.30 -19.22 -13.99
CA ASN A 211 -1.57 -18.24 -14.79
C ASN A 211 -1.25 -18.84 -16.16
N GLU A 212 -1.38 -18.04 -17.23
CA GLU A 212 -0.92 -18.38 -18.57
C GLU A 212 0.55 -17.97 -18.71
N THR A 213 1.40 -18.93 -18.99
CA THR A 213 2.84 -18.75 -19.20
C THR A 213 3.24 -19.19 -20.61
N ASP A 214 4.49 -19.00 -20.99
CA ASP A 214 5.02 -19.52 -22.27
C ASP A 214 4.92 -21.07 -22.38
N SER A 215 4.81 -21.75 -21.24
CA SER A 215 4.68 -23.22 -21.14
C SER A 215 3.21 -23.69 -21.19
N GLY A 216 2.26 -22.78 -21.10
CA GLY A 216 0.82 -23.07 -21.05
C GLY A 216 0.15 -22.51 -19.81
N VAL A 217 -1.06 -23.01 -19.50
CA VAL A 217 -1.84 -22.60 -18.33
C VAL A 217 -1.47 -23.51 -17.16
N GLU A 218 -0.96 -22.90 -16.08
CA GLU A 218 -0.52 -23.61 -14.87
C GLU A 218 -1.34 -23.13 -13.65
N PRO A 219 -1.69 -24.03 -12.71
CA PRO A 219 -2.34 -23.64 -11.46
C PRO A 219 -1.54 -22.56 -10.72
N SER A 220 -2.21 -21.57 -10.19
CA SER A 220 -1.58 -20.47 -9.46
C SER A 220 -2.52 -19.99 -8.36
N ASP A 221 -1.95 -19.63 -7.21
CA ASP A 221 -2.65 -18.98 -6.12
C ASP A 221 -2.56 -17.44 -6.17
N GLU A 222 -1.81 -16.91 -7.14
CA GLU A 222 -1.66 -15.46 -7.33
C GLU A 222 -2.47 -14.90 -8.50
N TYR A 223 -2.98 -15.76 -9.36
CA TYR A 223 -3.66 -15.34 -10.59
C TYR A 223 -4.99 -16.06 -10.81
N VAL A 224 -5.88 -15.37 -11.51
CA VAL A 224 -7.09 -15.96 -12.10
C VAL A 224 -6.98 -15.97 -13.62
N TYR A 225 -7.39 -17.07 -14.22
CA TYR A 225 -7.36 -17.31 -15.66
C TYR A 225 -8.78 -17.55 -16.19
N MET A 226 -9.07 -17.02 -17.38
CA MET A 226 -10.29 -17.26 -18.13
C MET A 226 -9.95 -17.38 -19.62
N GLU A 227 -10.26 -18.53 -20.25
CA GLU A 227 -9.90 -18.82 -21.64
C GLU A 227 -10.47 -17.79 -22.63
N SER A 228 -11.73 -17.37 -22.42
CA SER A 228 -12.37 -16.32 -23.25
C SER A 228 -11.80 -14.92 -23.01
N GLY A 229 -11.00 -14.74 -21.97
CA GLY A 229 -10.42 -13.48 -21.53
C GLY A 229 -11.40 -12.53 -20.86
N PHE A 230 -10.87 -11.75 -19.94
CA PHE A 230 -11.57 -10.61 -19.33
C PHE A 230 -11.73 -9.51 -20.38
N GLN A 231 -12.96 -9.10 -20.66
CA GLN A 231 -13.28 -8.20 -21.75
C GLN A 231 -13.21 -6.72 -21.31
N PRO A 232 -12.68 -5.81 -22.13
CA PRO A 232 -12.72 -4.38 -21.85
C PRO A 232 -14.17 -3.86 -21.82
N GLY A 233 -14.42 -2.89 -20.93
CA GLY A 233 -15.75 -2.34 -20.74
C GLY A 233 -16.70 -3.19 -19.90
N LYS A 234 -16.22 -4.33 -19.40
CA LYS A 234 -16.92 -5.16 -18.42
C LYS A 234 -16.27 -5.00 -17.04
N ILE A 235 -17.04 -5.27 -16.00
CA ILE A 235 -16.58 -5.27 -14.63
C ILE A 235 -16.78 -6.67 -14.07
N TYR A 236 -15.70 -7.33 -13.69
CA TYR A 236 -15.74 -8.65 -13.08
C TYR A 236 -15.49 -8.53 -11.58
N TYR A 237 -16.18 -9.34 -10.79
CA TYR A 237 -15.96 -9.47 -9.35
C TYR A 237 -15.69 -10.93 -9.04
N LEU A 238 -14.47 -11.21 -8.56
CA LEU A 238 -14.07 -12.53 -8.10
C LEU A 238 -14.10 -12.55 -6.59
N SER A 239 -14.98 -13.35 -6.00
CA SER A 239 -15.06 -13.57 -4.56
C SER A 239 -14.58 -14.96 -4.18
N TYR A 240 -13.80 -15.05 -3.10
CA TYR A 240 -13.22 -16.29 -2.56
C TYR A 240 -12.73 -16.08 -1.13
N THR A 241 -12.39 -17.16 -0.44
CA THR A 241 -11.74 -17.13 0.89
C THR A 241 -10.23 -17.10 0.71
N PRO A 242 -9.54 -16.01 1.14
CA PRO A 242 -8.08 -15.92 1.11
C PRO A 242 -7.43 -16.68 2.24
#